data_702f201578c58a36685d6c140c0a4954
#
_entry.id   702f201578c58a36685d6c140c0a4954
#
_cell.length_a   1.000
_cell.length_b   1.000
_cell.length_c   1.000
_cell.angle_alpha   90.00
_cell.angle_beta   90.00
_cell.angle_gamma   90.00
#
_symmetry.space_group_name_H-M   'P 1'
#
loop_
_entity.id
_entity.type
_entity.pdbx_description
1 polymer ?
#
loop_
_entity_poly.entity_id
_entity_poly.type
_entity_poly.pdbx_seq_one_letter_code
_entity_poly.pdbx_strand_id
1 'polypeptide(L)'
;MMTTTEEVALSDTSRSFRRASNNEYAFRVPTPPRIIIPPPAVNSQESANGLRVTSVSTIDGRGPDLAFLASINGGELITQNAGLEWTYEKRRDAQMVTPYLYLGPHSAAKNRDFLNKTNITMLLAVKQAGMPVNAAARIANEMGIAFHTVDIRTPQDLISSFPRASDLINDHLSTVNNRAQAGECDLQHGKVLIFCESGNEKSAAVVVAWIMEMLNLDFLRAMQFVQGQRFCVNFDDHLKTVLQSYGDILSARRLVALDGARRPSQHSQPAQSSSKRSLDTTYDEDMELDTIMDADILRFEGRTHVPFESID
;
A
#
# COMPACT_ATOMS: atom_id res chain seq x y z
N MET A 1 0.04 -60.88 31.00
CA MET A 1 0.56 -59.80 31.85
C MET A 1 0.71 -58.57 30.97
N MET A 2 -0.28 -57.71 31.01
CA MET A 2 -0.27 -56.42 30.27
C MET A 2 0.24 -55.35 31.21
N THR A 3 1.33 -54.70 30.87
CA THR A 3 1.83 -53.53 31.58
C THR A 3 1.32 -52.29 30.86
N THR A 4 0.36 -51.63 31.47
CA THR A 4 -0.11 -50.29 31.10
C THR A 4 0.93 -49.27 31.52
N THR A 5 1.51 -48.58 30.55
CA THR A 5 2.32 -47.37 30.77
C THR A 5 1.36 -46.19 31.00
N GLU A 6 1.33 -45.68 32.22
CA GLU A 6 0.69 -44.41 32.56
C GLU A 6 1.46 -43.25 31.89
N GLU A 7 0.78 -42.56 31.02
CA GLU A 7 1.20 -41.20 30.55
C GLU A 7 1.01 -40.23 31.73
N VAL A 8 2.11 -39.79 32.31
CA VAL A 8 2.15 -38.67 33.25
C VAL A 8 1.91 -37.38 32.49
N ALA A 9 0.73 -36.81 32.61
CA ALA A 9 0.41 -35.50 32.14
C ALA A 9 1.34 -34.48 32.84
N LEU A 10 2.13 -33.77 32.07
CA LEU A 10 2.91 -32.63 32.53
C LEU A 10 1.94 -31.55 33.02
N SER A 11 1.77 -31.47 34.34
CA SER A 11 0.98 -30.43 34.97
C SER A 11 1.62 -29.07 34.75
N ASP A 12 0.80 -28.25 34.18
CA ASP A 12 0.97 -26.83 33.93
C ASP A 12 1.37 -26.05 35.21
N THR A 13 2.66 -25.92 35.47
CA THR A 13 3.17 -25.06 36.53
C THR A 13 3.68 -23.75 35.94
N SER A 14 2.93 -23.14 35.05
CA SER A 14 3.07 -21.72 34.78
C SER A 14 2.46 -20.89 35.91
N ARG A 15 3.17 -20.82 37.04
CA ARG A 15 2.90 -19.79 38.03
C ARG A 15 3.11 -18.43 37.36
N SER A 16 2.00 -17.83 36.93
CA SER A 16 1.95 -16.45 36.53
C SER A 16 2.48 -15.61 37.69
N PHE A 17 3.68 -15.09 37.53
CA PHE A 17 4.16 -14.00 38.35
C PHE A 17 3.24 -12.80 38.12
N ARG A 18 2.17 -12.68 38.89
CA ARG A 18 1.43 -11.44 39.03
C ARG A 18 2.35 -10.45 39.71
N ARG A 19 3.13 -9.74 38.95
CA ARG A 19 3.67 -8.45 39.37
C ARG A 19 2.45 -7.54 39.55
N ALA A 20 2.02 -7.35 40.78
CA ALA A 20 1.14 -6.26 41.14
C ALA A 20 1.94 -4.96 40.87
N SER A 21 1.78 -4.39 39.68
CA SER A 21 2.25 -3.04 39.45
C SER A 21 1.20 -2.11 40.02
N ASN A 22 1.51 -1.51 41.15
CA ASN A 22 0.77 -0.39 41.78
C ASN A 22 0.89 0.89 40.91
N ASN A 23 0.65 0.80 39.61
CA ASN A 23 0.53 1.96 38.76
C ASN A 23 -0.96 2.17 38.42
N GLU A 24 -1.67 2.84 39.34
CA GLU A 24 -3.04 3.32 39.14
C GLU A 24 -3.20 4.26 37.93
N TYR A 25 -2.09 4.72 37.34
CA TYR A 25 -2.04 5.63 36.19
C TYR A 25 -1.48 5.01 34.90
N ALA A 26 -1.44 3.69 34.79
CA ALA A 26 -1.08 3.07 33.51
C ALA A 26 -2.23 3.29 32.50
N PHE A 27 -2.18 4.40 31.79
CA PHE A 27 -3.04 4.65 30.62
C PHE A 27 -2.75 3.58 29.58
N ARG A 28 -3.57 2.55 29.53
CA ARG A 28 -3.49 1.54 28.47
C ARG A 28 -4.11 2.15 27.23
N VAL A 29 -3.25 2.57 26.31
CA VAL A 29 -3.71 2.87 24.94
C VAL A 29 -4.46 1.65 24.42
N PRO A 30 -5.74 1.77 24.04
CA PRO A 30 -6.47 0.63 23.47
C PRO A 30 -5.69 0.12 22.27
N THR A 31 -5.37 -1.16 22.25
CA THR A 31 -4.80 -1.80 21.06
C THR A 31 -5.82 -1.69 19.92
N PRO A 32 -5.44 -1.18 18.76
CA PRO A 32 -6.35 -1.10 17.63
C PRO A 32 -6.89 -2.52 17.30
N PRO A 33 -8.13 -2.61 16.82
CA PRO A 33 -8.70 -3.91 16.46
C PRO A 33 -7.84 -4.59 15.40
N ARG A 34 -7.59 -5.88 15.61
CA ARG A 34 -6.78 -6.66 14.68
C ARG A 34 -7.53 -6.85 13.36
N ILE A 35 -6.91 -6.47 12.24
CA ILE A 35 -7.45 -6.70 10.90
C ILE A 35 -7.23 -8.17 10.54
N ILE A 36 -8.32 -8.93 10.41
CA ILE A 36 -8.30 -10.32 9.98
C ILE A 36 -8.53 -10.37 8.48
N ILE A 37 -7.59 -10.96 7.75
CA ILE A 37 -7.73 -11.21 6.31
C ILE A 37 -8.26 -12.63 6.15
N PRO A 38 -9.46 -12.82 5.57
CA PRO A 38 -9.92 -14.15 5.23
C PRO A 38 -8.98 -14.79 4.21
N PRO A 39 -8.84 -16.12 4.21
CA PRO A 39 -8.04 -16.79 3.19
C PRO A 39 -8.58 -16.47 1.79
N PRO A 40 -7.73 -16.40 0.76
CA PRO A 40 -8.18 -16.16 -0.61
C PRO A 40 -9.15 -17.26 -1.04
N ALA A 41 -10.29 -16.87 -1.61
CA ALA A 41 -11.26 -17.82 -2.13
C ALA A 41 -10.66 -18.56 -3.34
N VAL A 42 -10.61 -19.87 -3.28
CA VAL A 42 -10.01 -20.73 -4.33
C VAL A 42 -10.83 -20.69 -5.63
N ASN A 43 -12.09 -20.25 -5.59
CA ASN A 43 -12.99 -20.20 -6.75
C ASN A 43 -13.04 -18.78 -7.39
N SER A 44 -11.92 -18.33 -7.91
CA SER A 44 -11.76 -16.93 -8.34
C SER A 44 -12.13 -16.66 -9.80
N GLN A 45 -12.67 -17.61 -10.54
CA GLN A 45 -13.04 -17.35 -11.96
C GLN A 45 -14.13 -16.28 -12.11
N GLU A 46 -15.12 -16.24 -11.22
CA GLU A 46 -16.15 -15.19 -11.23
C GLU A 46 -15.60 -13.84 -10.82
N SER A 47 -14.63 -13.82 -9.89
CA SER A 47 -13.96 -12.60 -9.46
C SER A 47 -12.99 -12.04 -10.53
N ALA A 48 -12.38 -12.91 -11.35
CA ALA A 48 -11.46 -12.52 -12.41
C ALA A 48 -12.13 -11.75 -13.53
N ASN A 49 -13.34 -12.15 -13.91
CA ASN A 49 -14.09 -11.52 -15.01
C ASN A 49 -14.52 -10.07 -14.70
N GLY A 50 -14.50 -9.68 -13.44
CA GLY A 50 -14.81 -8.31 -12.99
C GLY A 50 -13.60 -7.39 -12.86
N LEU A 51 -12.37 -7.92 -12.95
CA LEU A 51 -11.15 -7.12 -12.82
C LEU A 51 -10.92 -6.32 -14.09
N ARG A 52 -10.98 -5.00 -13.98
CA ARG A 52 -10.66 -4.06 -15.05
C ARG A 52 -9.61 -3.10 -14.58
N VAL A 53 -8.64 -2.81 -15.42
CA VAL A 53 -7.64 -1.76 -15.15
C VAL A 53 -8.35 -0.41 -15.20
N THR A 54 -8.39 0.26 -14.04
CA THR A 54 -9.00 1.58 -13.89
C THR A 54 -8.01 2.43 -13.10
N SER A 55 -7.03 2.98 -13.79
CA SER A 55 -6.01 3.82 -13.13
C SER A 55 -6.61 5.13 -12.61
N VAL A 56 -6.23 5.51 -11.40
CA VAL A 56 -6.54 6.86 -10.84
C VAL A 56 -5.84 7.94 -11.67
N SER A 57 -4.67 7.64 -12.21
CA SER A 57 -3.89 8.56 -13.05
C SER A 57 -4.60 8.95 -14.34
N THR A 58 -5.45 8.06 -14.90
CA THR A 58 -6.26 8.38 -16.09
C THR A 58 -7.41 9.35 -15.78
N ILE A 59 -7.87 9.41 -14.53
CA ILE A 59 -8.94 10.34 -14.13
C ILE A 59 -8.41 11.78 -14.07
N ASP A 60 -7.17 11.96 -13.62
CA ASP A 60 -6.53 13.29 -13.52
C ASP A 60 -5.86 13.75 -14.82
N GLY A 61 -5.78 12.90 -15.85
CA GLY A 61 -5.16 13.21 -17.15
C GLY A 61 -3.65 13.49 -17.10
N ARG A 62 -2.98 13.16 -15.99
CA ARG A 62 -1.57 13.48 -15.74
C ARG A 62 -0.62 12.29 -15.75
N GLY A 63 -1.13 11.08 -15.95
CA GLY A 63 -0.33 9.87 -15.95
C GLY A 63 0.03 9.39 -17.36
N PRO A 64 1.01 8.44 -17.47
CA PRO A 64 1.34 7.81 -18.74
C PRO A 64 0.13 7.05 -19.30
N ASP A 65 0.09 6.89 -20.62
CA ASP A 65 -0.96 6.08 -21.26
C ASP A 65 -0.77 4.60 -20.88
N LEU A 66 -1.73 4.09 -20.13
CA LEU A 66 -1.79 2.70 -19.67
C LEU A 66 -2.97 1.95 -20.30
N ALA A 67 -3.57 2.49 -21.36
CA ALA A 67 -4.71 1.87 -22.04
C ALA A 67 -4.41 0.44 -22.50
N PHE A 68 -3.14 0.14 -22.84
CA PHE A 68 -2.69 -1.21 -23.19
C PHE A 68 -2.89 -2.23 -22.06
N LEU A 69 -2.82 -1.81 -20.78
CA LEU A 69 -3.08 -2.69 -19.63
C LEU A 69 -4.57 -3.08 -19.56
N ALA A 70 -5.46 -2.26 -20.06
CA ALA A 70 -6.90 -2.55 -20.11
C ALA A 70 -7.25 -3.67 -21.12
N SER A 71 -6.36 -3.94 -22.09
CA SER A 71 -6.53 -5.04 -23.04
C SER A 71 -6.25 -6.42 -22.43
N ILE A 72 -5.63 -6.47 -21.23
CA ILE A 72 -5.33 -7.71 -20.54
C ILE A 72 -6.61 -8.22 -19.88
N ASN A 73 -7.05 -9.39 -20.29
CA ASN A 73 -8.24 -10.03 -19.74
C ASN A 73 -8.06 -10.33 -18.25
N GLY A 74 -9.08 -10.05 -17.43
CA GLY A 74 -9.05 -10.36 -15.99
C GLY A 74 -8.70 -11.82 -15.68
N GLY A 75 -9.06 -12.77 -16.57
CA GLY A 75 -8.66 -14.17 -16.45
C GLY A 75 -7.17 -14.43 -16.61
N GLU A 76 -6.45 -13.61 -17.38
CA GLU A 76 -5.00 -13.68 -17.53
C GLU A 76 -4.26 -13.06 -16.34
N LEU A 77 -4.94 -12.18 -15.59
CA LEU A 77 -4.39 -11.58 -14.37
C LEU A 77 -4.25 -12.59 -13.23
N ILE A 78 -5.00 -13.70 -13.28
CA ILE A 78 -4.98 -14.72 -12.23
C ILE A 78 -4.27 -15.96 -12.75
N THR A 79 -3.11 -16.27 -12.18
CA THR A 79 -2.44 -17.54 -12.44
C THR A 79 -3.25 -18.67 -11.82
N GLN A 80 -3.88 -19.49 -12.66
CA GLN A 80 -4.64 -20.65 -12.19
C GLN A 80 -3.68 -21.58 -11.43
N ASN A 81 -4.09 -22.00 -10.21
CA ASN A 81 -3.40 -22.99 -9.38
C ASN A 81 -2.08 -22.57 -8.70
N ALA A 82 -1.72 -21.29 -8.63
CA ALA A 82 -0.50 -20.88 -7.92
C ALA A 82 -0.42 -21.41 -6.47
N GLY A 83 -1.56 -21.48 -5.76
CA GLY A 83 -1.64 -22.02 -4.40
C GLY A 83 -1.51 -23.54 -4.30
N LEU A 84 -1.97 -24.30 -5.30
CA LEU A 84 -1.92 -25.76 -5.31
C LEU A 84 -0.51 -26.31 -5.60
N GLU A 85 0.29 -25.58 -6.35
CA GLU A 85 1.67 -25.95 -6.71
C GLU A 85 2.71 -25.32 -5.79
N TRP A 86 2.30 -24.59 -4.76
CA TRP A 86 3.25 -23.90 -3.90
C TRP A 86 3.96 -24.87 -2.97
N THR A 87 5.30 -24.82 -2.97
CA THR A 87 6.18 -25.53 -2.04
C THR A 87 7.02 -24.49 -1.27
N TYR A 88 7.54 -24.88 -0.11
CA TYR A 88 8.30 -23.96 0.75
C TYR A 88 9.57 -23.42 0.09
N GLU A 89 10.18 -24.16 -0.81
CA GLU A 89 11.35 -23.77 -1.58
C GLU A 89 11.07 -22.59 -2.50
N LYS A 90 9.84 -22.50 -3.05
CA LYS A 90 9.41 -21.42 -3.93
C LYS A 90 9.44 -20.03 -3.26
N ARG A 91 9.55 -19.95 -1.94
CA ARG A 91 9.75 -18.68 -1.24
C ARG A 91 11.03 -17.94 -1.68
N ARG A 92 12.03 -18.66 -2.17
CA ARG A 92 13.32 -18.12 -2.64
C ARG A 92 13.25 -17.61 -4.07
N ASP A 93 12.19 -17.94 -4.78
CA ASP A 93 11.96 -17.55 -6.16
C ASP A 93 11.03 -16.34 -6.23
N ALA A 94 11.07 -15.63 -7.36
CA ALA A 94 10.05 -14.65 -7.67
C ALA A 94 8.84 -15.34 -8.32
N GLN A 95 7.66 -14.89 -7.95
CA GLN A 95 6.40 -15.32 -8.56
C GLN A 95 5.81 -14.19 -9.41
N MET A 96 5.16 -14.58 -10.49
CA MET A 96 4.34 -13.69 -11.30
C MET A 96 3.08 -13.34 -10.52
N VAL A 97 2.83 -12.05 -10.30
CA VAL A 97 1.61 -11.55 -9.67
C VAL A 97 0.60 -11.12 -10.74
N THR A 98 1.09 -10.45 -11.78
CA THR A 98 0.37 -10.15 -13.00
C THR A 98 1.30 -10.40 -14.19
N PRO A 99 0.84 -10.46 -15.44
CA PRO A 99 1.69 -10.72 -16.61
C PRO A 99 2.92 -9.79 -16.71
N TYR A 100 2.84 -8.60 -16.14
CA TYR A 100 3.89 -7.57 -16.17
C TYR A 100 4.53 -7.28 -14.80
N LEU A 101 4.05 -7.91 -13.71
CA LEU A 101 4.62 -7.74 -12.36
C LEU A 101 5.04 -9.06 -11.74
N TYR A 102 6.25 -9.08 -11.26
CA TYR A 102 6.84 -10.16 -10.47
C TYR A 102 7.19 -9.68 -9.06
N LEU A 103 6.97 -10.52 -8.09
CA LEU A 103 7.29 -10.27 -6.68
C LEU A 103 8.25 -11.34 -6.16
N GLY A 104 9.35 -10.93 -5.56
CA GLY A 104 10.34 -11.88 -5.07
C GLY A 104 11.34 -11.33 -4.06
N PRO A 105 12.21 -12.20 -3.56
CA PRO A 105 13.29 -11.82 -2.66
C PRO A 105 14.49 -11.24 -3.43
N HIS A 106 15.42 -10.65 -2.67
CA HIS A 106 16.69 -10.13 -3.23
C HIS A 106 17.50 -11.19 -3.99
N SER A 107 17.39 -12.47 -3.62
CA SER A 107 18.05 -13.57 -4.36
C SER A 107 17.56 -13.68 -5.80
N ALA A 108 16.26 -13.49 -6.05
CA ALA A 108 15.69 -13.54 -7.39
C ALA A 108 16.19 -12.40 -8.29
N ALA A 109 16.40 -11.19 -7.73
CA ALA A 109 16.96 -10.05 -8.45
C ALA A 109 18.45 -10.25 -8.85
N LYS A 110 19.10 -11.27 -8.31
CA LYS A 110 20.48 -11.64 -8.67
C LYS A 110 20.56 -12.86 -9.60
N ASN A 111 19.45 -13.52 -9.86
CA ASN A 111 19.40 -14.72 -10.68
C ASN A 111 19.30 -14.34 -12.16
N ARG A 112 20.42 -14.32 -12.87
CA ARG A 112 20.50 -13.95 -14.30
C ARG A 112 19.64 -14.84 -15.20
N ASP A 113 19.62 -16.14 -14.92
CA ASP A 113 18.85 -17.10 -15.73
C ASP A 113 17.34 -16.82 -15.61
N PHE A 114 16.89 -16.54 -14.39
CA PHE A 114 15.51 -16.12 -14.15
C PHE A 114 15.19 -14.80 -14.87
N LEU A 115 16.02 -13.78 -14.73
CA LEU A 115 15.80 -12.47 -15.33
C LEU A 115 15.73 -12.56 -16.86
N ASN A 116 16.62 -13.35 -17.49
CA ASN A 116 16.62 -13.59 -18.93
C ASN A 116 15.39 -14.40 -19.37
N LYS A 117 15.12 -15.54 -18.71
CA LYS A 117 14.00 -16.43 -19.06
C LYS A 117 12.65 -15.72 -18.98
N THR A 118 12.48 -14.84 -18.02
CA THR A 118 11.22 -14.10 -17.81
C THR A 118 11.17 -12.78 -18.58
N ASN A 119 12.28 -12.37 -19.22
CA ASN A 119 12.41 -11.08 -19.89
C ASN A 119 12.09 -9.89 -18.95
N ILE A 120 12.67 -9.90 -17.75
CA ILE A 120 12.51 -8.76 -16.82
C ILE A 120 13.19 -7.53 -17.42
N THR A 121 12.48 -6.43 -17.50
CA THR A 121 12.94 -5.15 -18.07
C THR A 121 13.25 -4.08 -17.02
N MET A 122 12.73 -4.24 -15.79
CA MET A 122 13.02 -3.36 -14.67
C MET A 122 13.11 -4.13 -13.35
N LEU A 123 14.07 -3.75 -12.52
CA LEU A 123 14.19 -4.15 -11.12
C LEU A 123 13.82 -2.95 -10.22
N LEU A 124 12.84 -3.13 -9.34
CA LEU A 124 12.44 -2.15 -8.33
C LEU A 124 12.75 -2.68 -6.93
N ALA A 125 13.78 -2.14 -6.29
CA ALA A 125 14.18 -2.52 -4.94
C ALA A 125 13.43 -1.70 -3.90
N VAL A 126 12.67 -2.35 -3.04
CA VAL A 126 12.03 -1.72 -1.87
C VAL A 126 12.87 -2.08 -0.64
N LYS A 127 13.65 -1.14 -0.14
CA LYS A 127 14.66 -1.42 0.88
C LYS A 127 14.62 -0.45 2.04
N GLN A 128 15.18 -0.87 3.16
CA GLN A 128 15.46 0.05 4.26
C GLN A 128 16.52 1.07 3.81
N ALA A 129 16.34 2.34 4.17
CA ALA A 129 17.34 3.37 3.90
C ALA A 129 18.72 2.94 4.44
N GLY A 130 19.75 3.09 3.62
CA GLY A 130 21.11 2.64 3.96
C GLY A 130 21.41 1.18 3.64
N MET A 131 20.43 0.31 3.38
CA MET A 131 20.72 -1.07 2.95
C MET A 131 21.29 -1.12 1.54
N PRO A 132 22.44 -1.79 1.33
CA PRO A 132 23.06 -1.89 0.02
C PRO A 132 22.31 -2.92 -0.87
N VAL A 133 22.10 -2.55 -2.13
CA VAL A 133 21.55 -3.44 -3.18
C VAL A 133 22.50 -3.50 -4.38
N ASN A 134 23.78 -3.22 -4.14
CA ASN A 134 24.80 -3.04 -5.17
C ASN A 134 24.92 -4.25 -6.12
N ALA A 135 24.75 -5.48 -5.60
CA ALA A 135 24.84 -6.69 -6.43
C ALA A 135 23.70 -6.76 -7.46
N ALA A 136 22.47 -6.44 -7.06
CA ALA A 136 21.32 -6.40 -7.98
C ALA A 136 21.46 -5.26 -8.99
N ALA A 137 21.88 -4.07 -8.54
CA ALA A 137 22.14 -2.92 -9.40
C ALA A 137 23.21 -3.18 -10.46
N ARG A 138 24.32 -3.85 -10.07
CA ARG A 138 25.37 -4.24 -11.01
C ARG A 138 24.86 -5.22 -12.06
N ILE A 139 24.11 -6.25 -11.65
CA ILE A 139 23.54 -7.24 -12.57
C ILE A 139 22.55 -6.56 -13.53
N ALA A 140 21.69 -5.67 -13.03
CA ALA A 140 20.77 -4.91 -13.86
C ALA A 140 21.51 -4.10 -14.93
N ASN A 141 22.58 -3.39 -14.54
CA ASN A 141 23.39 -2.61 -15.47
C ASN A 141 24.08 -3.49 -16.52
N GLU A 142 24.65 -4.63 -16.11
CA GLU A 142 25.31 -5.58 -17.02
C GLU A 142 24.32 -6.23 -18.01
N MET A 143 23.05 -6.35 -17.65
CA MET A 143 22.00 -6.94 -18.49
C MET A 143 21.16 -5.89 -19.24
N GLY A 144 21.44 -4.60 -19.06
CA GLY A 144 20.64 -3.53 -19.68
C GLY A 144 19.22 -3.40 -19.09
N ILE A 145 19.00 -3.89 -17.87
CA ILE A 145 17.74 -3.83 -17.15
C ILE A 145 17.67 -2.51 -16.37
N ALA A 146 16.54 -1.77 -16.45
CA ALA A 146 16.32 -0.56 -15.65
C ALA A 146 16.34 -0.90 -14.15
N PHE A 147 16.97 -0.04 -13.33
CA PHE A 147 17.09 -0.27 -11.89
C PHE A 147 16.67 0.96 -11.11
N HIS A 148 15.70 0.78 -10.20
CA HIS A 148 15.21 1.83 -9.31
C HIS A 148 15.13 1.35 -7.87
N THR A 149 15.16 2.31 -6.93
CA THR A 149 15.03 2.04 -5.49
C THR A 149 13.96 2.89 -4.85
N VAL A 150 13.25 2.31 -3.91
CA VAL A 150 12.34 2.97 -2.97
C VAL A 150 12.90 2.76 -1.58
N ASP A 151 13.38 3.83 -0.96
CA ASP A 151 14.01 3.81 0.34
C ASP A 151 12.97 4.08 1.43
N ILE A 152 12.85 3.17 2.38
CA ILE A 152 11.92 3.22 3.50
C ILE A 152 12.73 3.43 4.79
N ARG A 153 12.49 4.51 5.50
CA ARG A 153 13.13 4.78 6.82
C ARG A 153 12.28 4.22 7.95
N THR A 154 11.00 4.52 7.88
CA THR A 154 9.99 4.05 8.82
C THR A 154 8.88 3.32 8.06
N PRO A 155 8.14 2.40 8.69
CA PRO A 155 7.03 1.73 8.03
C PRO A 155 5.96 2.71 7.50
N GLN A 156 5.76 3.87 8.15
CA GLN A 156 4.84 4.91 7.71
C GLN A 156 5.28 5.56 6.38
N ASP A 157 6.57 5.59 6.09
CA ASP A 157 7.10 6.11 4.82
C ASP A 157 6.57 5.33 3.61
N LEU A 158 6.08 4.10 3.80
CA LEU A 158 5.45 3.32 2.73
C LEU A 158 4.28 4.08 2.11
N ILE A 159 3.41 4.71 2.92
CA ILE A 159 2.25 5.45 2.40
C ILE A 159 2.69 6.54 1.41
N SER A 160 3.70 7.32 1.78
CA SER A 160 4.24 8.37 0.92
C SER A 160 5.04 7.84 -0.27
N SER A 161 5.53 6.61 -0.17
CA SER A 161 6.34 5.96 -1.20
C SER A 161 5.52 5.21 -2.24
N PHE A 162 4.28 4.81 -1.93
CA PHE A 162 3.42 4.07 -2.86
C PHE A 162 3.18 4.82 -4.17
N PRO A 163 2.80 6.12 -4.20
CA PRO A 163 2.60 6.84 -5.45
C PRO A 163 3.88 6.84 -6.30
N ARG A 164 5.04 7.13 -5.69
CA ARG A 164 6.32 7.13 -6.42
C ARG A 164 6.66 5.76 -7.01
N ALA A 165 6.39 4.69 -6.25
CA ALA A 165 6.60 3.33 -6.75
C ALA A 165 5.67 3.02 -7.93
N SER A 166 4.40 3.43 -7.83
CA SER A 166 3.42 3.30 -8.91
C SER A 166 3.84 4.08 -10.16
N ASP A 167 4.30 5.32 -10.00
CA ASP A 167 4.79 6.14 -11.11
C ASP A 167 5.97 5.48 -11.82
N LEU A 168 6.97 5.01 -11.06
CA LEU A 168 8.14 4.30 -11.64
C LEU A 168 7.73 3.06 -12.44
N ILE A 169 6.78 2.28 -11.93
CA ILE A 169 6.26 1.10 -12.62
C ILE A 169 5.53 1.51 -13.89
N ASN A 170 4.61 2.46 -13.78
CA ASN A 170 3.74 2.89 -14.86
C ASN A 170 4.51 3.56 -16.00
N ASP A 171 5.46 4.45 -15.67
CA ASP A 171 6.33 5.11 -16.65
C ASP A 171 7.19 4.10 -17.41
N HIS A 172 7.74 3.11 -16.68
CA HIS A 172 8.53 2.07 -17.32
C HIS A 172 7.69 1.19 -18.26
N LEU A 173 6.52 0.74 -17.80
CA LEU A 173 5.63 -0.09 -18.60
C LEU A 173 5.16 0.65 -19.86
N SER A 174 4.78 1.92 -19.73
CA SER A 174 4.40 2.78 -20.84
C SER A 174 5.55 2.98 -21.83
N THR A 175 6.76 3.27 -21.33
CA THR A 175 7.96 3.47 -22.17
C THR A 175 8.27 2.21 -22.99
N VAL A 176 8.26 1.03 -22.37
CA VAL A 176 8.53 -0.23 -23.09
C VAL A 176 7.42 -0.52 -24.11
N ASN A 177 6.15 -0.29 -23.74
CA ASN A 177 5.02 -0.47 -24.66
C ASN A 177 5.13 0.44 -25.89
N ASN A 178 5.47 1.72 -25.70
CA ASN A 178 5.63 2.67 -26.81
C ASN A 178 6.78 2.27 -27.75
N ARG A 179 7.88 1.78 -27.20
CA ARG A 179 9.01 1.26 -28.00
C ARG A 179 8.64 -0.01 -28.76
N ALA A 180 7.84 -0.89 -28.15
CA ALA A 180 7.32 -2.08 -28.81
C ALA A 180 6.40 -1.71 -29.99
N GLN A 181 5.51 -0.75 -29.80
CA GLN A 181 4.63 -0.25 -30.86
C GLN A 181 5.40 0.44 -32.01
N ALA A 182 6.50 1.11 -31.67
CA ALA A 182 7.40 1.72 -32.67
C ALA A 182 8.26 0.68 -33.42
N GLY A 183 8.22 -0.59 -33.04
CA GLY A 183 9.06 -1.65 -33.62
C GLY A 183 10.54 -1.58 -33.18
N GLU A 184 10.84 -0.84 -32.11
CA GLU A 184 12.20 -0.65 -31.58
C GLU A 184 12.64 -1.79 -30.66
N CYS A 185 11.73 -2.66 -30.25
CA CYS A 185 12.03 -3.84 -29.44
C CYS A 185 11.08 -5.00 -29.72
N ASP A 186 11.60 -6.24 -29.59
CA ASP A 186 10.84 -7.47 -29.81
C ASP A 186 9.94 -7.86 -28.62
N LEU A 187 9.89 -7.05 -27.57
CA LEU A 187 9.12 -7.33 -26.36
C LEU A 187 7.69 -6.86 -26.57
N GLN A 188 6.73 -7.72 -26.25
CA GLN A 188 5.31 -7.35 -26.31
C GLN A 188 4.93 -6.31 -25.24
N HIS A 189 5.53 -6.41 -24.05
CA HIS A 189 5.30 -5.48 -22.93
C HIS A 189 6.46 -5.56 -21.93
N GLY A 190 6.61 -4.51 -21.10
CA GLY A 190 7.57 -4.47 -20.02
C GLY A 190 7.21 -5.44 -18.89
N LYS A 191 8.23 -5.93 -18.18
CA LYS A 191 8.06 -6.77 -16.98
C LYS A 191 8.92 -6.23 -15.85
N VAL A 192 8.30 -6.03 -14.70
CA VAL A 192 8.93 -5.44 -13.52
C VAL A 192 9.06 -6.48 -12.43
N LEU A 193 10.27 -6.69 -11.90
CA LEU A 193 10.48 -7.43 -10.66
C LEU A 193 10.57 -6.45 -9.49
N ILE A 194 9.60 -6.52 -8.60
CA ILE A 194 9.58 -5.77 -7.34
C ILE A 194 10.10 -6.69 -6.24
N PHE A 195 11.13 -6.24 -5.54
CA PHE A 195 11.78 -7.09 -4.54
C PHE A 195 12.18 -6.32 -3.28
N CYS A 196 12.23 -7.02 -2.16
CA CYS A 196 12.87 -6.59 -0.92
C CYS A 196 13.77 -7.72 -0.43
N GLU A 197 14.20 -7.69 0.81
CA GLU A 197 15.08 -8.75 1.35
C GLU A 197 14.43 -10.15 1.22
N SER A 198 13.22 -10.31 1.73
CA SER A 198 12.45 -11.58 1.70
C SER A 198 11.47 -11.69 0.54
N GLY A 199 11.02 -10.57 -0.03
CA GLY A 199 9.94 -10.53 -1.00
C GLY A 199 8.54 -10.73 -0.41
N ASN A 200 8.39 -10.65 0.92
CA ASN A 200 7.16 -11.05 1.61
C ASN A 200 6.43 -9.89 2.31
N GLU A 201 7.10 -8.77 2.54
CA GLU A 201 6.58 -7.67 3.36
C GLU A 201 6.56 -6.36 2.56
N LYS A 202 7.65 -5.57 2.59
CA LYS A 202 7.72 -4.21 2.01
C LYS A 202 7.42 -4.19 0.52
N SER A 203 8.05 -5.07 -0.25
CA SER A 203 7.79 -5.20 -1.70
C SER A 203 6.39 -5.72 -1.99
N ALA A 204 5.86 -6.61 -1.15
CA ALA A 204 4.49 -7.09 -1.27
C ALA A 204 3.48 -5.96 -1.01
N ALA A 205 3.74 -5.10 -0.01
CA ALA A 205 2.90 -3.93 0.26
C ALA A 205 2.88 -2.95 -0.92
N VAL A 206 4.02 -2.72 -1.58
CA VAL A 206 4.09 -1.89 -2.81
C VAL A 206 3.27 -2.51 -3.94
N VAL A 207 3.36 -3.83 -4.14
CA VAL A 207 2.55 -4.53 -5.16
C VAL A 207 1.05 -4.43 -4.85
N VAL A 208 0.66 -4.62 -3.57
CA VAL A 208 -0.74 -4.46 -3.14
C VAL A 208 -1.23 -3.04 -3.41
N ALA A 209 -0.45 -2.02 -3.03
CA ALA A 209 -0.81 -0.62 -3.25
C ALA A 209 -1.00 -0.31 -4.75
N TRP A 210 -0.11 -0.81 -5.61
CA TRP A 210 -0.22 -0.67 -7.06
C TRP A 210 -1.49 -1.37 -7.61
N ILE A 211 -1.82 -2.58 -7.13
CA ILE A 211 -3.05 -3.29 -7.50
C ILE A 211 -4.30 -2.54 -7.06
N MET A 212 -4.31 -1.97 -5.83
CA MET A 212 -5.42 -1.13 -5.35
C MET A 212 -5.64 0.08 -6.25
N GLU A 213 -4.56 0.69 -6.70
CA GLU A 213 -4.60 1.86 -7.58
C GLU A 213 -5.07 1.51 -8.99
N MET A 214 -4.47 0.48 -9.59
CA MET A 214 -4.67 0.12 -11.00
C MET A 214 -5.95 -0.68 -11.25
N LEU A 215 -6.31 -1.60 -10.36
CA LEU A 215 -7.49 -2.46 -10.51
C LEU A 215 -8.70 -1.99 -9.70
N ASN A 216 -8.58 -0.87 -9.00
CA ASN A 216 -9.64 -0.32 -8.14
C ASN A 216 -10.16 -1.35 -7.10
N LEU A 217 -9.26 -2.16 -6.58
CA LEU A 217 -9.60 -3.10 -5.52
C LEU A 217 -9.45 -2.44 -4.13
N ASP A 218 -10.31 -2.86 -3.20
CA ASP A 218 -10.10 -2.54 -1.80
C ASP A 218 -8.85 -3.28 -1.26
N PHE A 219 -8.33 -2.82 -0.12
CA PHE A 219 -7.08 -3.33 0.42
C PHE A 219 -7.14 -4.82 0.77
N LEU A 220 -8.30 -5.34 1.24
CA LEU A 220 -8.45 -6.76 1.58
C LEU A 220 -8.38 -7.63 0.34
N ARG A 221 -9.12 -7.28 -0.71
CA ARG A 221 -9.11 -8.00 -1.98
C ARG A 221 -7.75 -7.93 -2.67
N ALA A 222 -7.11 -6.78 -2.64
CA ALA A 222 -5.76 -6.62 -3.20
C ALA A 222 -4.73 -7.48 -2.45
N MET A 223 -4.78 -7.53 -1.10
CA MET A 223 -3.94 -8.42 -0.32
C MET A 223 -4.21 -9.91 -0.62
N GLN A 224 -5.48 -10.31 -0.68
CA GLN A 224 -5.86 -11.68 -1.03
C GLN A 224 -5.37 -12.05 -2.43
N PHE A 225 -5.47 -11.14 -3.39
CA PHE A 225 -4.96 -11.33 -4.74
C PHE A 225 -3.46 -11.64 -4.73
N VAL A 226 -2.65 -10.80 -4.06
CA VAL A 226 -1.20 -11.00 -3.98
C VAL A 226 -0.84 -12.28 -3.22
N GLN A 227 -1.54 -12.59 -2.12
CA GLN A 227 -1.33 -13.83 -1.36
C GLN A 227 -1.68 -15.07 -2.18
N GLY A 228 -2.69 -15.00 -3.04
CA GLY A 228 -3.05 -16.08 -3.97
C GLY A 228 -1.94 -16.38 -4.99
N GLN A 229 -1.20 -15.37 -5.43
CA GLN A 229 -0.09 -15.53 -6.39
C GLN A 229 1.23 -15.87 -5.70
N ARG A 230 1.48 -15.33 -4.51
CA ARG A 230 2.68 -15.61 -3.70
C ARG A 230 2.27 -15.95 -2.27
N PHE A 231 2.16 -17.22 -1.98
CA PHE A 231 1.60 -17.74 -0.72
C PHE A 231 2.43 -17.38 0.53
N CYS A 232 3.72 -17.11 0.39
CA CYS A 232 4.60 -16.75 1.50
C CYS A 232 4.57 -15.27 1.89
N VAL A 233 3.72 -14.46 1.26
CA VAL A 233 3.53 -13.06 1.65
C VAL A 233 2.92 -12.98 3.04
N ASN A 234 3.50 -12.11 3.87
CA ASN A 234 3.05 -11.88 5.24
C ASN A 234 2.82 -10.39 5.47
N PHE A 235 1.59 -10.04 5.82
CA PHE A 235 1.22 -8.69 6.22
C PHE A 235 0.99 -8.68 7.73
N ASP A 236 1.88 -8.07 8.48
CA ASP A 236 1.66 -7.77 9.88
C ASP A 236 0.54 -6.72 10.06
N ASP A 237 0.08 -6.51 11.28
CA ASP A 237 -1.03 -5.60 11.54
C ASP A 237 -0.67 -4.14 11.20
N HIS A 238 0.61 -3.80 11.25
CA HIS A 238 1.09 -2.47 10.86
C HIS A 238 0.99 -2.26 9.34
N LEU A 239 1.46 -3.20 8.53
CA LEU A 239 1.34 -3.13 7.07
C LEU A 239 -0.11 -3.12 6.62
N LYS A 240 -0.99 -3.87 7.29
CA LYS A 240 -2.44 -3.84 7.03
C LYS A 240 -3.03 -2.45 7.26
N THR A 241 -2.67 -1.80 8.39
CA THR A 241 -3.11 -0.44 8.69
C THR A 241 -2.59 0.57 7.67
N VAL A 242 -1.33 0.45 7.26
CA VAL A 242 -0.73 1.29 6.20
C VAL A 242 -1.48 1.14 4.89
N LEU A 243 -1.80 -0.09 4.46
CA LEU A 243 -2.53 -0.36 3.23
C LEU A 243 -3.99 0.11 3.30
N GLN A 244 -4.65 -0.05 4.44
CA GLN A 244 -5.99 0.49 4.68
C GLN A 244 -6.00 2.01 4.54
N SER A 245 -5.07 2.70 5.23
CA SER A 245 -4.95 4.17 5.14
C SER A 245 -4.67 4.63 3.71
N TYR A 246 -3.87 3.88 2.95
CA TYR A 246 -3.66 4.19 1.54
C TYR A 246 -4.94 4.01 0.71
N GLY A 247 -5.74 2.99 1.01
CA GLY A 247 -7.06 2.78 0.39
C GLY A 247 -8.01 3.95 0.61
N ASP A 248 -8.02 4.51 1.81
CA ASP A 248 -8.81 5.69 2.14
C ASP A 248 -8.36 6.92 1.33
N ILE A 249 -7.04 7.11 1.18
CA ILE A 249 -6.46 8.17 0.33
C ILE A 249 -6.87 7.99 -1.13
N LEU A 250 -6.78 6.77 -1.68
CA LEU A 250 -7.19 6.49 -3.06
C LEU A 250 -8.69 6.76 -3.27
N SER A 251 -9.51 6.36 -2.32
CA SER A 251 -10.96 6.59 -2.35
C SER A 251 -11.29 8.09 -2.35
N ALA A 252 -10.62 8.87 -1.48
CA ALA A 252 -10.77 10.31 -1.45
C ALA A 252 -10.34 10.99 -2.75
N ARG A 253 -9.20 10.59 -3.34
CA ARG A 253 -8.73 11.09 -4.64
C ARG A 253 -9.74 10.83 -5.76
N ARG A 254 -10.32 9.62 -5.81
CA ARG A 254 -11.35 9.27 -6.81
C ARG A 254 -12.60 10.13 -6.67
N LEU A 255 -13.06 10.38 -5.44
CA LEU A 255 -14.23 11.23 -5.20
C LEU A 255 -13.98 12.67 -5.66
N VAL A 256 -12.81 13.24 -5.36
CA VAL A 256 -12.42 14.59 -5.81
C VAL A 256 -12.37 14.67 -7.33
N ALA A 257 -11.77 13.67 -7.99
CA ALA A 257 -11.69 13.62 -9.46
C ALA A 257 -13.08 13.55 -10.10
N LEU A 258 -14.00 12.76 -9.54
CA LEU A 258 -15.37 12.66 -10.01
C LEU A 258 -16.16 13.98 -9.83
N ASP A 259 -15.96 14.69 -8.71
CA ASP A 259 -16.59 15.99 -8.48
C ASP A 259 -16.03 17.07 -9.43
N GLY A 260 -14.71 17.07 -9.65
CA GLY A 260 -14.05 17.93 -10.62
C GLY A 260 -14.56 17.75 -12.04
N ALA A 261 -14.80 16.48 -12.44
CA ALA A 261 -15.35 16.16 -13.77
C ALA A 261 -16.84 16.55 -13.92
N ARG A 262 -17.60 16.64 -12.81
CA ARG A 262 -19.00 17.01 -12.82
C ARG A 262 -19.23 18.53 -12.85
N ARG A 263 -18.23 19.34 -12.48
CA ARG A 263 -18.32 20.80 -12.58
C ARG A 263 -18.05 21.19 -14.03
N PRO A 264 -19.07 21.56 -14.84
CA PRO A 264 -18.82 22.12 -16.15
C PRO A 264 -17.94 23.36 -15.93
N SER A 265 -16.93 23.54 -16.77
CA SER A 265 -16.12 24.74 -16.84
C SER A 265 -17.05 25.95 -17.06
N GLN A 266 -17.61 26.47 -15.98
CA GLN A 266 -18.21 27.78 -16.04
C GLN A 266 -17.07 28.75 -16.37
N HIS A 267 -17.12 29.23 -17.57
CA HIS A 267 -16.30 30.27 -18.13
C HIS A 267 -15.77 31.18 -17.04
N SER A 268 -14.47 31.38 -17.05
CA SER A 268 -13.70 32.39 -16.36
C SER A 268 -14.37 33.76 -16.44
N GLN A 269 -15.31 34.01 -15.56
CA GLN A 269 -15.46 35.36 -15.07
C GLN A 269 -14.30 35.58 -14.09
N PRO A 270 -13.56 36.69 -14.22
CA PRO A 270 -12.53 36.99 -13.26
C PRO A 270 -13.16 36.98 -11.89
N ALA A 271 -12.74 36.02 -11.05
CA ALA A 271 -13.17 35.95 -9.66
C ALA A 271 -12.86 37.32 -9.08
N GLN A 272 -13.91 38.07 -8.77
CA GLN A 272 -13.79 39.14 -7.80
C GLN A 272 -13.13 38.48 -6.60
N SER A 273 -11.93 38.92 -6.34
CA SER A 273 -11.14 38.49 -5.20
C SER A 273 -12.01 38.62 -3.97
N SER A 274 -12.57 37.50 -3.47
CA SER A 274 -13.04 37.46 -2.11
C SER A 274 -11.80 37.73 -1.27
N SER A 275 -11.70 38.94 -0.80
CA SER A 275 -10.68 39.43 0.08
C SER A 275 -10.43 38.37 1.14
N LYS A 276 -9.23 37.75 1.11
CA LYS A 276 -8.68 37.09 2.28
C LYS A 276 -8.85 38.11 3.39
N ARG A 277 -9.57 37.73 4.45
CA ARG A 277 -9.65 38.57 5.64
C ARG A 277 -8.22 38.88 6.03
N SER A 278 -7.79 40.08 5.68
CA SER A 278 -6.57 40.69 6.20
C SER A 278 -6.79 40.75 7.71
N LEU A 279 -5.90 40.16 8.46
CA LEU A 279 -5.77 40.39 9.87
C LEU A 279 -5.18 41.81 9.99
N ASP A 280 -6.02 42.82 9.72
CA ASP A 280 -5.66 44.19 9.91
C ASP A 280 -5.92 44.51 11.39
N THR A 281 -4.84 44.61 12.14
CA THR A 281 -4.78 45.10 13.49
C THR A 281 -5.10 46.58 13.50
N THR A 282 -6.36 46.93 13.44
CA THR A 282 -6.87 48.20 13.95
C THR A 282 -7.55 47.91 15.27
N TYR A 283 -6.90 48.33 16.33
CA TYR A 283 -7.44 48.44 17.65
C TYR A 283 -8.55 49.49 17.61
N ASP A 284 -9.82 49.07 17.47
CA ASP A 284 -10.94 49.77 17.97
C ASP A 284 -11.31 49.13 19.30
N GLU A 285 -10.79 49.70 20.37
CA GLU A 285 -11.27 49.51 21.72
C GLU A 285 -12.73 50.03 21.76
N ASP A 286 -13.61 49.18 22.25
CA ASP A 286 -15.02 49.38 22.62
C ASP A 286 -16.02 48.75 21.61
N MET A 287 -16.26 47.49 21.84
CA MET A 287 -17.55 46.72 21.76
C MET A 287 -17.27 45.28 21.26
N GLU A 288 -17.51 44.33 22.13
CA GLU A 288 -17.78 42.90 21.91
C GLU A 288 -17.08 41.92 22.87
N LEU A 289 -16.57 42.44 24.01
CA LEU A 289 -16.03 41.49 25.01
C LEU A 289 -17.20 40.73 25.71
N ASP A 290 -18.37 41.34 25.83
CA ASP A 290 -19.51 40.72 26.53
C ASP A 290 -20.17 39.57 25.73
N THR A 291 -20.19 39.66 24.40
CA THR A 291 -20.85 38.63 23.56
C THR A 291 -20.02 37.34 23.46
N ILE A 292 -18.69 37.43 23.55
CA ILE A 292 -17.79 36.27 23.51
C ILE A 292 -17.85 35.51 24.85
N MET A 293 -17.90 36.23 25.97
CA MET A 293 -18.04 35.65 27.31
C MET A 293 -19.35 34.86 27.46
N ASP A 294 -20.46 35.38 26.95
CA ASP A 294 -21.76 34.70 27.03
C ASP A 294 -21.82 33.42 26.19
N ALA A 295 -21.17 33.39 25.03
CA ALA A 295 -21.09 32.20 24.18
C ALA A 295 -20.21 31.09 24.81
N ASP A 296 -19.15 31.45 25.53
CA ASP A 296 -18.31 30.49 26.24
C ASP A 296 -18.98 29.98 27.54
N ILE A 297 -19.71 30.80 28.25
CA ILE A 297 -20.51 30.38 29.41
C ILE A 297 -21.56 29.34 29.02
N LEU A 298 -22.29 29.55 27.92
CA LEU A 298 -23.28 28.60 27.40
C LEU A 298 -22.61 27.26 26.96
N ARG A 299 -21.38 27.31 26.49
CA ARG A 299 -20.62 26.11 26.07
C ARG A 299 -20.26 25.21 27.24
N PHE A 300 -20.11 25.76 28.44
CA PHE A 300 -19.71 25.03 29.64
C PHE A 300 -20.85 24.86 30.66
N GLU A 301 -22.04 25.34 30.34
CA GLU A 301 -23.21 25.18 31.20
C GLU A 301 -23.51 23.70 31.44
N GLY A 302 -23.55 23.26 32.71
CA GLY A 302 -23.78 21.88 33.11
C GLY A 302 -22.54 21.01 33.22
N ARG A 303 -21.31 21.55 33.05
CA ARG A 303 -20.07 20.82 33.28
C ARG A 303 -19.51 21.15 34.68
N THR A 304 -19.02 20.10 35.35
CA THR A 304 -18.43 20.23 36.70
C THR A 304 -17.02 20.83 36.71
N HIS A 305 -16.37 20.94 35.57
CA HIS A 305 -15.01 21.51 35.45
C HIS A 305 -14.89 22.39 34.23
N VAL A 306 -14.29 23.56 34.38
CA VAL A 306 -13.88 24.45 33.30
C VAL A 306 -12.46 24.05 32.90
N PRO A 307 -12.16 23.76 31.61
CA PRO A 307 -10.80 23.51 31.18
C PRO A 307 -9.93 24.73 31.49
N PHE A 308 -8.80 24.51 32.12
CA PHE A 308 -7.81 25.53 32.50
C PHE A 308 -8.06 26.34 33.80
N GLU A 309 -8.97 25.94 34.65
CA GLU A 309 -9.07 26.49 35.98
C GLU A 309 -7.90 25.91 36.82
N SER A 310 -7.02 26.80 37.31
CA SER A 310 -5.97 26.41 38.25
C SER A 310 -6.63 26.05 39.58
N ILE A 311 -6.45 24.80 39.99
CA ILE A 311 -6.86 24.34 41.33
C ILE A 311 -5.80 24.83 42.29
N ASP A 312 -6.15 25.84 43.10
CA ASP A 312 -5.37 26.28 44.27
C ASP A 312 -5.49 25.27 45.41
#